data_217194a953e8661948637d7236fa728b
#
_entry.id   217194a953e8661948637d7236fa728b
#
_cell.length_a   1.000
_cell.length_b   1.000
_cell.length_c   1.000
_cell.angle_alpha   90.00
_cell.angle_beta   90.00
_cell.angle_gamma   90.00
#
_symmetry.space_group_name_H-M   'P 1'
#
loop_
_entity.id
_entity.type
_entity.pdbx_description
1 polymer ?
#
loop_
_entity_poly.entity_id
_entity_poly.type
_entity_poly.pdbx_seq_one_letter_code
_entity_poly.pdbx_strand_id
1 'polypeptide(L)'
;MVVAIIGILSAIGTLTYSGYVKAAKRSSAENIMQQVSLAQTEEYSLTGEYWRSGAQDTTTCSANDKDASIALEAALFSGKEVITKSDSGFNMCIFGSASDYTIKAENADGCVLQLPRNGIVDAGNDKC
;
A
#
# COMPACT_ATOMS: atom_id res chain seq x y z
N MET A 1 8.55 -22.58 39.78
CA MET A 1 9.38 -21.47 39.29
C MET A 1 9.39 -21.38 37.76
N VAL A 2 9.64 -22.46 37.02
CA VAL A 2 9.70 -22.42 35.52
C VAL A 2 8.38 -21.93 34.90
N VAL A 3 7.24 -22.35 35.40
CA VAL A 3 5.90 -21.93 34.90
C VAL A 3 5.66 -20.43 35.07
N ALA A 4 6.14 -19.86 36.19
CA ALA A 4 6.01 -18.42 36.43
C ALA A 4 6.85 -17.58 35.44
N ILE A 5 8.04 -18.04 35.11
CA ILE A 5 8.93 -17.38 34.14
C ILE A 5 8.32 -17.44 32.74
N ILE A 6 7.77 -18.57 32.33
CA ILE A 6 7.09 -18.75 31.03
C ILE A 6 5.86 -17.83 30.96
N GLY A 7 5.09 -17.73 32.05
CA GLY A 7 3.91 -16.84 32.11
C GLY A 7 4.27 -15.35 31.91
N ILE A 8 5.35 -14.89 32.53
CA ILE A 8 5.81 -13.50 32.41
C ILE A 8 6.34 -13.22 30.97
N LEU A 9 7.13 -14.12 30.41
CA LEU A 9 7.65 -13.99 29.05
C LEU A 9 6.55 -14.00 28.01
N SER A 10 5.51 -14.83 28.18
CA SER A 10 4.35 -14.88 27.29
C SER A 10 3.54 -13.58 27.31
N ALA A 11 3.37 -12.98 28.50
CA ALA A 11 2.61 -11.73 28.64
C ALA A 11 3.29 -10.54 27.96
N ILE A 12 4.63 -10.47 28.01
CA ILE A 12 5.41 -9.38 27.36
C ILE A 12 5.47 -9.61 25.84
N GLY A 13 5.58 -10.87 25.39
CA GLY A 13 5.74 -11.23 23.98
C GLY A 13 4.55 -10.83 23.11
N THR A 14 3.32 -10.91 23.62
CA THR A 14 2.10 -10.61 22.83
C THR A 14 1.94 -9.14 22.50
N LEU A 15 2.30 -8.24 23.40
CA LEU A 15 2.19 -6.78 23.19
C LEU A 15 3.23 -6.26 22.19
N THR A 16 4.45 -6.77 22.25
CA THR A 16 5.55 -6.39 21.34
C THR A 16 5.33 -6.94 19.93
N TYR A 17 4.73 -8.13 19.82
CA TYR A 17 4.50 -8.80 18.55
C TYR A 17 3.48 -8.08 17.66
N SER A 18 2.40 -7.53 18.23
CA SER A 18 1.38 -6.80 17.46
C SER A 18 1.93 -5.52 16.83
N GLY A 19 2.78 -4.78 17.54
CA GLY A 19 3.47 -3.59 17.01
C GLY A 19 4.46 -3.95 15.89
N TYR A 20 5.19 -5.05 16.04
CA TYR A 20 6.12 -5.54 15.01
C TYR A 20 5.39 -5.97 13.73
N VAL A 21 4.27 -6.67 13.85
CA VAL A 21 3.46 -7.08 12.70
C VAL A 21 2.91 -5.87 11.93
N LYS A 22 2.43 -4.83 12.62
CA LYS A 22 1.97 -3.59 11.97
C LYS A 22 3.10 -2.89 11.21
N ALA A 23 4.28 -2.78 11.81
CA ALA A 23 5.45 -2.19 11.16
C ALA A 23 5.90 -3.01 9.93
N ALA A 24 5.89 -4.34 10.02
CA ALA A 24 6.21 -5.24 8.92
C ALA A 24 5.22 -5.12 7.75
N LYS A 25 3.92 -5.05 8.04
CA LYS A 25 2.86 -4.84 7.03
C LYS A 25 3.00 -3.50 6.33
N ARG A 26 3.28 -2.43 7.09
CA ARG A 26 3.56 -1.10 6.54
C ARG A 26 4.77 -1.13 5.61
N SER A 27 5.89 -1.70 6.03
CA SER A 27 7.09 -1.84 5.21
C SER A 27 6.83 -2.65 3.93
N SER A 28 6.05 -3.72 4.02
CA SER A 28 5.62 -4.49 2.85
C SER A 28 4.78 -3.65 1.88
N ALA A 29 3.83 -2.86 2.39
CA ALA A 29 3.03 -1.95 1.58
C ALA A 29 3.90 -0.87 0.90
N GLU A 30 4.85 -0.28 1.61
CA GLU A 30 5.81 0.68 1.06
C GLU A 30 6.63 0.09 -0.09
N ASN A 31 7.12 -1.14 0.05
CA ASN A 31 7.83 -1.85 -1.02
C ASN A 31 6.95 -2.09 -2.25
N ILE A 32 5.68 -2.46 -2.05
CA ILE A 32 4.72 -2.64 -3.15
C ILE A 32 4.43 -1.31 -3.85
N MET A 33 4.28 -0.22 -3.09
CA MET A 33 4.09 1.12 -3.66
C MET A 33 5.27 1.54 -4.54
N GLN A 34 6.51 1.18 -4.16
CA GLN A 34 7.70 1.40 -5.01
C GLN A 34 7.64 0.58 -6.30
N GLN A 35 7.17 -0.66 -6.25
CA GLN A 35 6.97 -1.48 -7.45
C GLN A 35 5.89 -0.89 -8.36
N VAL A 36 4.80 -0.39 -7.80
CA VAL A 36 3.75 0.32 -8.55
C VAL A 36 4.31 1.58 -9.20
N SER A 37 5.16 2.33 -8.51
CA SER A 37 5.84 3.51 -9.07
C SER A 37 6.73 3.17 -10.26
N LEU A 38 7.46 2.06 -10.21
CA LEU A 38 8.26 1.57 -11.34
C LEU A 38 7.37 1.17 -12.52
N ALA A 39 6.27 0.45 -12.27
CA ALA A 39 5.31 0.08 -13.30
C ALA A 39 4.64 1.30 -13.95
N GLN A 40 4.39 2.36 -13.19
CA GLN A 40 3.92 3.64 -13.72
C GLN A 40 4.92 4.29 -14.68
N THR A 41 6.20 4.21 -14.37
CA THR A 41 7.27 4.73 -15.24
C THR A 41 7.33 3.94 -16.55
N GLU A 42 7.13 2.62 -16.49
CA GLU A 42 7.04 1.76 -17.67
C GLU A 42 5.82 2.12 -18.52
N GLU A 43 4.65 2.25 -17.90
CA GLU A 43 3.41 2.64 -18.58
C GLU A 43 3.54 3.99 -19.28
N TYR A 44 4.11 4.98 -18.60
CA TYR A 44 4.38 6.28 -19.18
C TYR A 44 5.32 6.21 -20.39
N SER A 45 6.32 5.34 -20.36
CA SER A 45 7.24 5.14 -21.48
C SER A 45 6.57 4.53 -22.70
N LEU A 46 5.51 3.74 -22.50
CA LEU A 46 4.77 3.07 -23.56
C LEU A 46 3.63 3.91 -24.13
N THR A 47 2.91 4.62 -23.27
CA THR A 47 1.67 5.33 -23.63
C THR A 47 1.81 6.85 -23.66
N GLY A 48 2.81 7.40 -22.95
CA GLY A 48 2.99 8.84 -22.75
C GLY A 48 2.14 9.43 -21.62
N GLU A 49 1.40 8.60 -20.89
CA GLU A 49 0.57 9.00 -19.77
C GLU A 49 0.72 8.04 -18.59
N TYR A 50 0.55 8.56 -17.36
CA TYR A 50 0.47 7.70 -16.17
C TYR A 50 -0.93 7.10 -16.05
N TRP A 51 -0.98 5.82 -15.65
CA TRP A 51 -2.23 5.16 -15.35
C TRP A 51 -2.84 5.68 -14.04
N ARG A 52 -4.16 5.75 -13.97
CA ARG A 52 -4.91 6.19 -12.79
C ARG A 52 -6.22 5.42 -12.62
N SER A 53 -6.67 5.30 -11.38
CA SER A 53 -7.91 4.64 -11.01
C SER A 53 -9.12 5.51 -11.40
N GLY A 54 -9.53 5.43 -12.66
CA GLY A 54 -10.62 6.23 -13.24
C GLY A 54 -10.21 6.90 -14.56
N ALA A 55 -11.20 7.34 -15.31
CA ALA A 55 -10.99 7.88 -16.65
C ALA A 55 -10.63 9.37 -16.69
N GLN A 56 -10.65 10.07 -15.55
CA GLN A 56 -10.46 11.52 -15.46
C GLN A 56 -9.42 11.88 -14.40
N ASP A 57 -8.88 13.07 -14.53
CA ASP A 57 -7.99 13.65 -13.53
C ASP A 57 -8.73 13.83 -12.22
N THR A 58 -8.16 13.28 -11.16
CA THR A 58 -8.75 13.28 -9.81
C THR A 58 -7.73 13.71 -8.78
N THR A 59 -8.22 14.31 -7.70
CA THR A 59 -7.39 14.70 -6.55
C THR A 59 -7.38 13.67 -5.44
N THR A 60 -8.17 12.61 -5.59
CA THR A 60 -8.26 11.51 -4.63
C THR A 60 -8.81 10.25 -5.27
N CYS A 61 -8.56 9.11 -4.66
CA CYS A 61 -9.19 7.83 -5.00
C CYS A 61 -9.56 7.05 -3.74
N SER A 62 -10.41 6.04 -3.90
CA SER A 62 -10.79 5.14 -2.81
C SER A 62 -9.99 3.84 -2.88
N ALA A 63 -9.31 3.49 -1.80
CA ALA A 63 -8.62 2.22 -1.60
C ALA A 63 -9.29 1.39 -0.49
N ASN A 64 -10.61 1.54 -0.30
CA ASN A 64 -11.33 0.87 0.78
C ASN A 64 -11.62 -0.60 0.49
N ASP A 65 -11.56 -1.02 -0.76
CA ASP A 65 -11.84 -2.37 -1.21
C ASP A 65 -10.77 -2.92 -2.14
N LYS A 66 -10.86 -4.21 -2.45
CA LYS A 66 -9.94 -4.90 -3.34
C LYS A 66 -10.11 -4.53 -4.82
N ASP A 67 -11.25 -4.00 -5.21
CA ASP A 67 -11.58 -3.77 -6.63
C ASP A 67 -10.63 -2.74 -7.25
N ALA A 68 -10.27 -1.69 -6.50
CA ALA A 68 -9.27 -0.72 -6.93
C ALA A 68 -7.89 -1.35 -7.13
N SER A 69 -7.47 -2.24 -6.22
CA SER A 69 -6.21 -2.98 -6.33
C SER A 69 -6.21 -3.94 -7.52
N ILE A 70 -7.31 -4.65 -7.76
CA ILE A 70 -7.46 -5.56 -8.91
C ILE A 70 -7.39 -4.80 -10.23
N ALA A 71 -8.05 -3.64 -10.33
CA ALA A 71 -7.99 -2.79 -11.51
C ALA A 71 -6.57 -2.28 -11.79
N LEU A 72 -5.86 -1.88 -10.75
CA LEU A 72 -4.47 -1.45 -10.81
C LEU A 72 -3.55 -2.60 -11.26
N GLU A 73 -3.70 -3.79 -10.69
CA GLU A 73 -2.93 -4.98 -11.06
C GLU A 73 -3.20 -5.40 -12.51
N ALA A 74 -4.44 -5.33 -12.96
CA ALA A 74 -4.81 -5.64 -14.35
C ALA A 74 -4.13 -4.68 -15.34
N ALA A 75 -4.06 -3.40 -14.99
CA ALA A 75 -3.48 -2.37 -15.84
C ALA A 75 -1.95 -2.38 -15.86
N LEU A 76 -1.31 -2.38 -14.69
CA LEU A 76 0.14 -2.19 -14.55
C LEU A 76 0.95 -3.48 -14.45
N PHE A 77 0.34 -4.57 -14.00
CA PHE A 77 1.02 -5.86 -13.78
C PHE A 77 0.48 -7.00 -14.65
N SER A 78 -0.29 -6.69 -15.69
CA SER A 78 -0.92 -7.68 -16.56
C SER A 78 -1.74 -8.73 -15.81
N GLY A 79 -2.41 -8.30 -14.73
CA GLY A 79 -3.24 -9.15 -13.88
C GLY A 79 -2.47 -10.01 -12.86
N LYS A 80 -1.17 -9.79 -12.70
CA LYS A 80 -0.41 -10.44 -11.61
C LYS A 80 -0.80 -9.85 -10.26
N GLU A 81 -1.19 -10.70 -9.34
CA GLU A 81 -1.66 -10.34 -8.01
C GLU A 81 -0.47 -9.98 -7.08
N VAL A 82 0.04 -8.77 -7.22
CA VAL A 82 1.17 -8.24 -6.41
C VAL A 82 0.66 -7.61 -5.10
N ILE A 83 -0.49 -6.95 -5.15
CA ILE A 83 -1.12 -6.25 -4.02
C ILE A 83 -2.10 -7.18 -3.31
N THR A 84 -3.02 -7.79 -4.07
CA THR A 84 -4.15 -8.57 -3.54
C THR A 84 -3.72 -9.87 -2.86
N LYS A 85 -2.59 -10.46 -3.26
CA LYS A 85 -1.97 -11.62 -2.60
C LYS A 85 -0.91 -11.27 -1.57
N SER A 86 -0.57 -9.99 -1.43
CA SER A 86 0.40 -9.59 -0.40
C SER A 86 -0.20 -9.71 1.00
N ASP A 87 0.62 -10.09 1.97
CA ASP A 87 0.23 -10.10 3.39
C ASP A 87 0.27 -8.69 4.03
N SER A 88 0.41 -7.65 3.23
CA SER A 88 0.45 -6.27 3.73
C SER A 88 -0.87 -5.83 4.35
N GLY A 89 -2.00 -6.35 3.83
CA GLY A 89 -3.33 -5.95 4.26
C GLY A 89 -3.73 -4.54 3.80
N PHE A 90 -3.00 -3.96 2.85
CA PHE A 90 -3.31 -2.68 2.24
C PHE A 90 -3.92 -2.88 0.85
N ASN A 91 -4.99 -2.13 0.56
CA ASN A 91 -5.49 -1.93 -0.79
C ASN A 91 -4.88 -0.66 -1.37
N MET A 92 -4.76 -0.59 -2.68
CA MET A 92 -4.10 0.52 -3.36
C MET A 92 -4.93 1.08 -4.50
N CYS A 93 -4.82 2.39 -4.71
CA CYS A 93 -5.35 3.08 -5.86
C CYS A 93 -4.42 4.22 -6.27
N ILE A 94 -4.60 4.75 -7.45
CA ILE A 94 -3.78 5.83 -7.99
C ILE A 94 -4.70 6.97 -8.44
N PHE A 95 -4.36 8.18 -8.05
CA PHE A 95 -5.03 9.40 -8.50
C PHE A 95 -4.01 10.42 -9.02
N GLY A 96 -4.46 11.38 -9.76
CA GLY A 96 -3.63 12.43 -10.36
C GLY A 96 -4.08 12.80 -11.76
N SER A 97 -3.13 13.17 -12.60
CA SER A 97 -3.32 13.56 -14.00
C SER A 97 -2.52 12.67 -14.95
N ALA A 98 -2.62 12.92 -16.25
CA ALA A 98 -1.81 12.23 -17.26
C ALA A 98 -0.30 12.41 -17.07
N SER A 99 0.13 13.52 -16.47
CA SER A 99 1.54 13.89 -16.29
C SER A 99 2.04 13.76 -14.85
N ASP A 100 1.16 13.46 -13.90
CA ASP A 100 1.53 13.33 -12.47
C ASP A 100 0.58 12.36 -11.75
N TYR A 101 1.08 11.66 -10.75
CA TYR A 101 0.29 10.68 -10.00
C TYR A 101 0.68 10.65 -8.52
N THR A 102 -0.25 10.17 -7.71
CA THR A 102 -0.02 9.78 -6.33
C THR A 102 -0.63 8.40 -6.08
N ILE A 103 0.15 7.49 -5.54
CA ILE A 103 -0.30 6.18 -5.10
C ILE A 103 -0.82 6.31 -3.67
N LYS A 104 -2.04 5.86 -3.43
CA LYS A 104 -2.65 5.79 -2.09
C LYS A 104 -2.80 4.33 -1.69
N ALA A 105 -2.35 3.98 -0.49
CA ALA A 105 -2.58 2.69 0.13
C ALA A 105 -3.37 2.88 1.43
N GLU A 106 -4.36 2.04 1.68
CA GLU A 106 -5.22 2.11 2.87
C GLU A 106 -5.48 0.70 3.40
N ASN A 107 -5.41 0.52 4.71
CA ASN A 107 -5.74 -0.74 5.38
C ASN A 107 -7.08 -0.67 6.13
N ALA A 108 -7.54 -1.82 6.64
CA ALA A 108 -8.78 -1.92 7.40
C ALA A 108 -8.78 -1.10 8.72
N ASP A 109 -7.62 -0.81 9.29
CA ASP A 109 -7.46 0.01 10.50
C ASP A 109 -7.55 1.52 10.20
N GLY A 110 -7.63 1.88 8.91
CA GLY A 110 -7.68 3.26 8.44
C GLY A 110 -6.31 3.95 8.39
N CYS A 111 -5.21 3.21 8.43
CA CYS A 111 -3.89 3.74 8.10
C CYS A 111 -3.82 4.05 6.60
N VAL A 112 -3.46 5.27 6.26
CA VAL A 112 -3.30 5.74 4.88
C VAL A 112 -1.85 6.08 4.62
N LEU A 113 -1.30 5.52 3.55
CA LEU A 113 0.03 5.86 3.03
C LEU A 113 -0.12 6.52 1.67
N GLN A 114 0.74 7.46 1.35
CA GLN A 114 0.77 8.14 0.06
C GLN A 114 2.19 8.18 -0.50
N LEU A 115 2.32 7.92 -1.78
CA LEU A 115 3.57 8.03 -2.53
C LEU A 115 3.33 8.90 -3.77
N PRO A 116 3.70 10.18 -3.73
CA PRO A 116 3.67 11.03 -4.92
C PRO A 116 4.80 10.63 -5.89
N ARG A 117 4.65 10.94 -7.17
CA ARG A 117 5.59 10.61 -8.25
C ARG A 117 7.05 10.93 -7.94
N ASN A 118 7.32 12.08 -7.36
CA ASN A 118 8.67 12.55 -7.04
C ASN A 118 8.96 12.60 -5.54
N GLY A 119 8.20 11.85 -4.74
CA GLY A 119 8.29 11.89 -3.30
C GLY A 119 8.77 10.59 -2.67
N ILE A 120 8.68 10.59 -1.37
CA ILE A 120 8.86 9.42 -0.52
C ILE A 120 7.50 9.01 0.06
N VAL A 121 7.39 7.76 0.48
CA VAL A 121 6.18 7.30 1.16
C VAL A 121 5.98 8.10 2.44
N ASP A 122 4.83 8.72 2.57
CA ASP A 122 4.41 9.47 3.75
C ASP A 122 3.11 8.90 4.32
N ALA A 123 2.94 9.05 5.63
CA ALA A 123 1.69 8.72 6.30
C ALA A 123 0.66 9.83 5.99
N GLY A 124 -0.41 9.48 5.30
CA GLY A 124 -1.50 10.40 4.99
C GLY A 124 -2.39 10.73 6.20
N ASN A 125 -2.18 10.04 7.32
CA ASN A 125 -2.85 10.31 8.59
C ASN A 125 -2.05 9.72 9.77
N ASP A 126 -2.49 10.02 11.01
CA ASP A 126 -1.88 9.60 12.28
C ASP A 126 -2.26 8.17 12.73
N LYS A 127 -3.02 7.42 11.91
CA LYS A 127 -3.43 6.03 12.24
C LYS A 127 -2.38 4.97 11.88
N CYS A 128 -1.35 5.37 11.22
CA CYS A 128 -0.21 4.52 10.90
C CYS A 128 0.79 4.46 12.05
#